data_01de1faec3b834316716ebc5a3725bef
#
_entry.id   01de1faec3b834316716ebc5a3725bef
#
_cell.length_a   1.000
_cell.length_b   1.000
_cell.length_c   1.000
_cell.angle_alpha   90.00
_cell.angle_beta   90.00
_cell.angle_gamma   90.00
#
_symmetry.space_group_name_H-M   'P 1'
#
loop_
_entity.id
_entity.type
_entity.pdbx_description
1 polymer ?
#
loop_
_entity_poly.entity_id
_entity_poly.type
_entity_poly.pdbx_seq_one_letter_code
_entity_poly.pdbx_strand_id
1 'polypeptide(L)'
;MAGNEQMIIELDKKRMHATAQKDVATLKNLLCKGLVYTHSSARQDTKQSLIEAMESGSTVYTSMEPSEVKAQDLGNAVVLTGVAAISVNSNGKPNAFRVRFTDVYENQNGTWRMVTWQSTKLPD
;
A
#
# COMPACT_ATOMS: atom_id res chain seq x y z
N MET A 1 5.63 22.91 11.50
CA MET A 1 6.70 21.95 11.54
C MET A 1 6.34 20.72 10.73
N ALA A 2 7.24 20.29 9.89
CA ALA A 2 6.96 19.26 8.91
C ALA A 2 6.77 17.85 9.50
N GLY A 3 6.85 17.70 10.76
CA GLY A 3 6.57 16.48 11.48
C GLY A 3 6.86 15.20 10.72
N ASN A 4 5.81 14.44 10.44
CA ASN A 4 5.94 13.08 9.94
C ASN A 4 5.71 12.94 8.43
N GLU A 5 5.38 14.03 7.73
CA GLU A 5 4.93 13.93 6.34
C GLU A 5 5.93 13.23 5.43
N GLN A 6 7.15 13.74 5.36
CA GLN A 6 8.16 13.17 4.46
C GLN A 6 8.54 11.75 4.87
N MET A 7 8.63 11.50 6.18
CA MET A 7 8.96 10.17 6.69
C MET A 7 7.92 9.14 6.24
N ILE A 8 6.64 9.48 6.31
CA ILE A 8 5.57 8.53 5.94
C ILE A 8 5.48 8.38 4.43
N ILE A 9 5.74 9.45 3.66
CA ILE A 9 5.82 9.32 2.20
C ILE A 9 6.89 8.29 1.83
N GLU A 10 8.07 8.38 2.44
CA GLU A 10 9.15 7.44 2.17
C GLU A 10 8.83 6.04 2.68
N LEU A 11 8.15 5.93 3.81
CA LEU A 11 7.75 4.64 4.37
C LEU A 11 6.75 3.92 3.45
N ASP A 12 5.80 4.67 2.89
CA ASP A 12 4.82 4.09 1.97
C ASP A 12 5.46 3.68 0.65
N LYS A 13 6.42 4.45 0.16
CA LYS A 13 7.20 4.07 -1.02
C LYS A 13 7.95 2.77 -0.77
N LYS A 14 8.56 2.64 0.42
CA LYS A 14 9.23 1.40 0.82
C LYS A 14 8.25 0.23 0.84
N ARG A 15 7.02 0.45 1.34
CA ARG A 15 5.98 -0.57 1.35
C ARG A 15 5.61 -1.01 -0.07
N MET A 16 5.45 -0.05 -0.98
CA MET A 16 5.13 -0.36 -2.38
C MET A 16 6.23 -1.16 -3.04
N HIS A 17 7.49 -0.79 -2.81
CA HIS A 17 8.63 -1.53 -3.36
C HIS A 17 8.73 -2.93 -2.74
N ALA A 18 8.46 -3.05 -1.44
CA ALA A 18 8.43 -4.36 -0.77
C ALA A 18 7.36 -5.26 -1.39
N THR A 19 6.20 -4.70 -1.74
CA THR A 19 5.14 -5.43 -2.43
C THR A 19 5.63 -5.98 -3.77
N ALA A 20 6.32 -5.15 -4.56
CA ALA A 20 6.83 -5.55 -5.86
C ALA A 20 7.98 -6.55 -5.77
N GLN A 21 8.71 -6.54 -4.66
CA GLN A 21 9.85 -7.44 -4.44
C GLN A 21 9.48 -8.69 -3.65
N LYS A 22 8.21 -8.82 -3.26
CA LYS A 22 7.73 -9.92 -2.41
C LYS A 22 8.51 -9.97 -1.09
N ASP A 23 8.84 -8.80 -0.55
CA ASP A 23 9.52 -8.68 0.75
C ASP A 23 8.48 -8.76 1.86
N VAL A 24 8.07 -9.98 2.16
CA VAL A 24 6.99 -10.25 3.12
C VAL A 24 7.38 -9.82 4.53
N ALA A 25 8.64 -9.95 4.90
CA ALA A 25 9.08 -9.54 6.24
C ALA A 25 8.85 -8.04 6.47
N THR A 26 9.19 -7.21 5.49
CA THR A 26 8.94 -5.77 5.57
C THR A 26 7.43 -5.48 5.64
N LEU A 27 6.63 -6.17 4.81
CA LEU A 27 5.19 -5.96 4.81
C LEU A 27 4.55 -6.37 6.14
N LYS A 28 4.99 -7.46 6.74
CA LYS A 28 4.48 -7.89 8.05
C LYS A 28 4.70 -6.82 9.13
N ASN A 29 5.79 -6.07 9.01
CA ASN A 29 6.10 -5.00 9.97
C ASN A 29 5.31 -3.72 9.67
N LEU A 30 5.11 -3.39 8.39
CA LEU A 30 4.48 -2.13 8.00
C LEU A 30 2.96 -2.17 7.95
N LEU A 31 2.36 -3.36 7.86
CA LEU A 31 0.91 -3.50 7.78
C LEU A 31 0.31 -3.71 9.16
N CYS A 32 -0.74 -2.96 9.46
CA CYS A 32 -1.46 -3.07 10.72
C CYS A 32 -2.20 -4.39 10.80
N LYS A 33 -2.28 -4.96 12.00
CA LYS A 33 -3.01 -6.20 12.23
C LYS A 33 -4.48 -6.10 11.77
N GLY A 34 -5.10 -4.94 11.96
CA GLY A 34 -6.49 -4.69 11.57
C GLY A 34 -6.64 -4.06 10.18
N LEU A 35 -5.65 -4.21 9.32
CA LEU A 35 -5.66 -3.61 7.98
C LEU A 35 -6.93 -3.91 7.21
N VAL A 36 -7.49 -2.87 6.56
CA VAL A 36 -8.52 -3.01 5.53
C VAL A 36 -7.91 -2.52 4.22
N TYR A 37 -7.71 -3.42 3.29
CA TYR A 37 -7.08 -3.12 2.00
C TYR A 37 -8.12 -3.31 0.90
N THR A 38 -8.60 -2.21 0.34
CA THR A 38 -9.63 -2.24 -0.72
C THR A 38 -8.98 -2.02 -2.07
N HIS A 39 -9.04 -3.02 -2.91
CA HIS A 39 -8.53 -2.95 -4.28
C HIS A 39 -9.45 -2.12 -5.16
N SER A 40 -8.98 -1.70 -6.33
CA SER A 40 -9.79 -0.91 -7.26
C SER A 40 -10.98 -1.70 -7.82
N SER A 41 -10.98 -3.02 -7.67
CA SER A 41 -12.10 -3.90 -8.02
C SER A 41 -13.18 -3.96 -6.93
N ALA A 42 -12.97 -3.27 -5.82
CA ALA A 42 -13.79 -3.31 -4.60
C ALA A 42 -13.55 -4.55 -3.73
N ARG A 43 -12.71 -5.49 -4.18
CA ARG A 43 -12.35 -6.66 -3.36
C ARG A 43 -11.50 -6.20 -2.18
N GLN A 44 -11.74 -6.75 -1.00
CA GLN A 44 -11.02 -6.37 0.20
C GLN A 44 -10.15 -7.51 0.70
N ASP A 45 -8.97 -7.16 1.18
CA ASP A 45 -8.06 -8.08 1.84
C ASP A 45 -7.79 -7.62 3.26
N THR A 46 -7.56 -8.57 4.14
CA THR A 46 -6.93 -8.34 5.44
C THR A 46 -5.42 -8.40 5.25
N LYS A 47 -4.67 -8.06 6.30
CA LYS A 47 -3.21 -8.26 6.27
C LYS A 47 -2.86 -9.71 5.93
N GLN A 48 -3.54 -10.66 6.57
CA GLN A 48 -3.25 -12.07 6.38
C GLN A 48 -3.56 -12.52 4.95
N SER A 49 -4.75 -12.20 4.42
CA SER A 49 -5.12 -12.64 3.08
C SER A 49 -4.27 -11.97 1.99
N LEU A 50 -3.89 -10.71 2.20
CA LEU A 50 -3.03 -10.01 1.25
C LEU A 50 -1.66 -10.69 1.15
N ILE A 51 -1.05 -10.99 2.29
CA ILE A 51 0.25 -11.64 2.33
C ILE A 51 0.17 -13.07 1.81
N GLU A 52 -0.88 -13.83 2.18
CA GLU A 52 -1.06 -15.20 1.69
C GLU A 52 -1.17 -15.27 0.18
N ALA A 53 -1.89 -14.32 -0.44
CA ALA A 53 -2.00 -14.27 -1.90
C ALA A 53 -0.65 -14.07 -2.55
N MET A 54 0.22 -13.26 -1.94
CA MET A 54 1.58 -13.05 -2.44
C MET A 54 2.45 -14.27 -2.23
N GLU A 55 2.39 -14.89 -1.05
CA GLU A 55 3.21 -16.05 -0.73
C GLU A 55 2.84 -17.26 -1.58
N SER A 56 1.55 -17.45 -1.86
CA SER A 56 1.07 -18.57 -2.68
C SER A 56 1.37 -18.39 -4.16
N GLY A 57 1.68 -17.15 -4.58
CA GLY A 57 1.90 -16.85 -5.99
C GLY A 57 0.62 -16.59 -6.78
N SER A 58 -0.55 -16.59 -6.14
CA SER A 58 -1.80 -16.25 -6.85
C SER A 58 -1.83 -14.78 -7.26
N THR A 59 -1.14 -13.92 -6.50
CA THR A 59 -0.99 -12.51 -6.84
C THR A 59 0.50 -12.16 -6.77
N VAL A 60 1.08 -11.78 -7.90
CA VAL A 60 2.49 -11.40 -7.99
C VAL A 60 2.58 -9.98 -8.51
N TYR A 61 2.93 -9.05 -7.63
CA TYR A 61 3.20 -7.67 -8.05
C TYR A 61 4.60 -7.60 -8.61
N THR A 62 4.73 -7.06 -9.82
CA THR A 62 6.04 -6.90 -10.46
C THR A 62 6.53 -5.47 -10.42
N SER A 63 5.62 -4.51 -10.21
CA SER A 63 5.97 -3.10 -10.09
C SER A 63 4.87 -2.37 -9.34
N MET A 64 5.26 -1.42 -8.49
CA MET A 64 4.31 -0.54 -7.81
C MET A 64 5.05 0.76 -7.51
N GLU A 65 4.77 1.81 -8.29
CA GLU A 65 5.50 3.07 -8.23
C GLU A 65 4.56 4.23 -7.93
N PRO A 66 4.82 4.99 -6.85
CA PRO A 66 3.98 6.14 -6.49
C PRO A 66 4.38 7.40 -7.26
N SER A 67 3.41 8.27 -7.44
CA SER A 67 3.63 9.62 -7.96
C SER A 67 2.55 10.55 -7.42
N GLU A 68 2.77 11.86 -7.53
CA GLU A 68 1.81 12.88 -7.06
C GLU A 68 1.40 12.70 -5.61
N VAL A 69 2.33 12.23 -4.76
CA VAL A 69 2.01 11.89 -3.37
C VAL A 69 1.93 13.14 -2.52
N LYS A 70 0.86 13.26 -1.76
CA LYS A 70 0.65 14.32 -0.77
C LYS A 70 0.37 13.69 0.58
N ALA A 71 0.85 14.34 1.63
CA ALA A 71 0.67 13.86 2.99
C ALA A 71 -0.04 14.90 3.83
N GLN A 72 -0.89 14.43 4.74
CA GLN A 72 -1.57 15.26 5.71
C GLN A 72 -1.28 14.70 7.09
N ASP A 73 -0.47 15.41 7.86
CA ASP A 73 -0.05 14.97 9.21
C ASP A 73 -1.11 15.40 10.22
N LEU A 74 -1.72 14.41 10.86
CA LEU A 74 -2.74 14.62 11.88
C LEU A 74 -2.21 14.35 13.30
N GLY A 75 -0.89 14.25 13.46
CA GLY A 75 -0.24 13.98 14.74
C GLY A 75 0.05 12.50 14.90
N ASN A 76 -0.92 11.73 15.36
CA ASN A 76 -0.75 10.29 15.56
C ASN A 76 -1.13 9.48 14.32
N ALA A 77 -1.53 10.15 13.25
CA ALA A 77 -1.88 9.53 11.99
C ALA A 77 -1.46 10.45 10.84
N VAL A 78 -1.14 9.85 9.71
CA VAL A 78 -0.82 10.58 8.48
C VAL A 78 -1.65 9.99 7.35
N VAL A 79 -2.34 10.87 6.61
CA VAL A 79 -3.12 10.47 5.44
C VAL A 79 -2.28 10.76 4.20
N LEU A 80 -2.14 9.76 3.34
CA LEU A 80 -1.47 9.92 2.05
C LEU A 80 -2.49 9.81 0.92
N THR A 81 -2.34 10.67 -0.08
CA THR A 81 -3.06 10.54 -1.34
C THR A 81 -2.06 10.59 -2.47
N GLY A 82 -2.37 9.92 -3.57
CA GLY A 82 -1.45 9.93 -4.70
C GLY A 82 -1.93 9.05 -5.83
N VAL A 83 -0.99 8.76 -6.73
CA VAL A 83 -1.20 7.88 -7.87
C VAL A 83 -0.19 6.74 -7.76
N ALA A 84 -0.60 5.52 -8.06
CA ALA A 84 0.31 4.38 -8.12
C ALA A 84 0.18 3.71 -9.49
N ALA A 85 1.34 3.46 -10.12
CA ALA A 85 1.41 2.65 -11.33
C ALA A 85 1.69 1.22 -10.90
N ILE A 86 0.78 0.30 -11.21
CA ILE A 86 0.81 -1.07 -10.71
C ILE A 86 0.89 -2.04 -11.88
N SER A 87 1.83 -2.98 -11.78
CA SER A 87 1.89 -4.14 -12.68
C SER A 87 1.78 -5.39 -11.82
N VAL A 88 0.83 -6.24 -12.14
CA VAL A 88 0.51 -7.39 -11.30
C VAL A 88 0.09 -8.58 -12.18
N ASN A 89 0.50 -9.78 -11.76
CA ASN A 89 0.01 -11.03 -12.33
C ASN A 89 -0.98 -11.64 -11.35
N SER A 90 -2.22 -11.82 -11.81
CA SER A 90 -3.25 -12.49 -11.01
C SER A 90 -3.55 -13.84 -11.64
N ASN A 91 -3.20 -14.91 -10.93
CA ASN A 91 -3.38 -16.27 -11.42
C ASN A 91 -2.77 -16.45 -12.82
N GLY A 92 -1.58 -15.89 -13.03
CA GLY A 92 -0.84 -15.99 -14.28
C GLY A 92 -1.23 -14.98 -15.35
N LYS A 93 -2.22 -14.11 -15.09
CA LYS A 93 -2.64 -13.08 -16.05
C LYS A 93 -1.99 -11.74 -15.73
N PRO A 94 -1.12 -11.23 -16.62
CA PRO A 94 -0.50 -9.91 -16.40
C PRO A 94 -1.52 -8.79 -16.61
N ASN A 95 -1.40 -7.75 -15.79
CA ASN A 95 -2.24 -6.57 -15.89
C ASN A 95 -1.41 -5.36 -15.44
N ALA A 96 -1.55 -4.24 -16.12
CA ALA A 96 -0.87 -3.00 -15.75
C ALA A 96 -1.89 -1.87 -15.82
N PHE A 97 -1.93 -1.06 -14.75
CA PHE A 97 -2.90 0.02 -14.66
C PHE A 97 -2.40 1.06 -13.65
N ARG A 98 -3.06 2.20 -13.62
CA ARG A 98 -2.80 3.24 -12.62
C ARG A 98 -4.03 3.47 -11.77
N VAL A 99 -3.81 3.79 -10.50
CA VAL A 99 -4.90 4.07 -9.56
C VAL A 99 -4.63 5.38 -8.83
N ARG A 100 -5.69 6.04 -8.42
CA ARG A 100 -5.59 7.03 -7.34
C ARG A 100 -5.80 6.30 -6.05
N PHE A 101 -5.01 6.65 -5.04
CA PHE A 101 -5.12 5.97 -3.76
C PHE A 101 -5.22 6.96 -2.61
N THR A 102 -5.83 6.48 -1.54
CA THR A 102 -5.76 7.09 -0.21
C THR A 102 -5.32 5.99 0.75
N ASP A 103 -4.30 6.26 1.53
CA ASP A 103 -3.96 5.34 2.61
C ASP A 103 -3.64 6.13 3.88
N VAL A 104 -3.68 5.43 5.01
CA VAL A 104 -3.50 6.04 6.32
C VAL A 104 -2.52 5.20 7.11
N TYR A 105 -1.54 5.89 7.69
CA TYR A 105 -0.62 5.31 8.66
C TYR A 105 -0.93 5.83 10.05
N GLU A 106 -0.80 4.96 11.03
CA GLU A 106 -1.00 5.33 12.44
C GLU A 106 0.24 4.97 13.24
N ASN A 107 0.61 5.86 14.16
CA ASN A 107 1.68 5.58 15.11
C ASN A 107 1.14 4.65 16.21
N GLN A 108 1.59 3.40 16.18
CA GLN A 108 1.15 2.38 17.15
C GLN A 108 2.31 2.11 18.12
N ASN A 109 2.33 2.87 19.20
CA ASN A 109 3.36 2.76 20.24
C ASN A 109 4.78 2.92 19.66
N GLY A 110 4.95 3.91 18.78
CA GLY A 110 6.25 4.23 18.19
C GLY A 110 6.51 3.56 16.86
N THR A 111 5.66 2.63 16.44
CA THR A 111 5.79 1.98 15.13
C THR A 111 4.66 2.46 14.22
N TRP A 112 5.02 3.05 13.09
CA TRP A 112 4.05 3.50 12.11
C TRP A 112 3.62 2.34 11.24
N ARG A 113 2.30 2.10 11.14
CA ARG A 113 1.74 1.02 10.32
C ARG A 113 0.58 1.51 9.50
N MET A 114 0.45 0.97 8.29
CA MET A 114 -0.67 1.29 7.42
C MET A 114 -1.94 0.59 7.92
N VAL A 115 -2.98 1.38 8.20
CA VAL A 115 -4.23 0.85 8.76
C VAL A 115 -5.28 0.64 7.68
N THR A 116 -5.21 1.37 6.57
CA THR A 116 -6.16 1.20 5.48
C THR A 116 -5.58 1.70 4.16
N TRP A 117 -6.04 1.12 3.09
CA TRP A 117 -5.74 1.51 1.70
C TRP A 117 -7.01 1.37 0.89
N GLN A 118 -7.29 2.35 0.05
CA GLN A 118 -8.36 2.24 -0.94
C GLN A 118 -7.92 2.91 -2.23
N SER A 119 -8.25 2.28 -3.34
CA SER A 119 -7.84 2.81 -4.63
C SER A 119 -8.98 2.81 -5.63
N THR A 120 -8.86 3.70 -6.61
CA THR A 120 -9.79 3.82 -7.73
C THR A 120 -8.97 3.82 -9.01
N LYS A 121 -9.35 2.97 -9.94
CA LYS A 121 -8.63 2.87 -11.21
C LYS A 121 -8.78 4.16 -12.01
N LEU A 122 -7.66 4.66 -12.54
CA LEU A 122 -7.68 5.80 -13.44
C LEU A 122 -8.14 5.35 -14.82
N PRO A 123 -8.87 6.19 -15.55
CA PRO A 123 -9.25 5.86 -16.93
C PRO A 123 -8.00 5.82 -17.82
N ASP A 124 -8.04 4.98 -18.82
CA ASP A 124 -6.94 4.83 -19.79
C ASP A 124 -6.89 5.99 -20.77
#